data_995d06e0ab5487d42ca9bc197ea21e32
#
_entry.id   995d06e0ab5487d42ca9bc197ea21e32
#
_cell.length_a   1.000
_cell.length_b   1.000
_cell.length_c   1.000
_cell.angle_alpha   90.00
_cell.angle_beta   90.00
_cell.angle_gamma   90.00
#
_symmetry.space_group_name_H-M   'P 1'
#
loop_
_entity.id
_entity.type
_entity.pdbx_description
1 polymer ?
#
loop_
_entity_poly.entity_id
_entity_poly.type
_entity_poly.pdbx_seq_one_letter_code
_entity_poly.pdbx_strand_id
1 'polypeptide(L)'
;MAKVFIIGPGFPLRGGPAQFNENLCREMNKMGHDAQIISYSLQYPNFLFPGSSQYETSGSAPTDIKIHTLINTINPFNWMSVARFIKKEKPDFVIFRYWLPFFGPCLGTIGKLIRKNTNIKVLALTDNIIPHEKRVGDKPFTKYFVKACHGFITMSKAVFNDISVFTPTDKKVYSPHPMYETYGEKVSKEEARKKLNLNPNDKIILFFGLIRKYKGLDILLEAMANDKIKKSNIKLVVAGEFYEDKQPYLDIIAKHGLQDKVIFHSQFIPNEDVRYYFCASDLVAQTYRNATNSGVTMVGYYYE
;
A
#
# COMPACT_ATOMS: atom_id res chain seq x y z
N MET A 1 22.68 -12.21 14.14
CA MET A 1 22.15 -10.82 14.27
C MET A 1 22.63 -10.02 13.06
N ALA A 2 21.75 -9.34 12.34
CA ALA A 2 22.10 -8.49 11.20
C ALA A 2 21.47 -7.11 11.41
N LYS A 3 22.17 -6.04 10.97
CA LYS A 3 21.64 -4.68 10.95
C LYS A 3 20.97 -4.43 9.61
N VAL A 4 19.69 -4.05 9.62
CA VAL A 4 18.87 -3.90 8.43
C VAL A 4 18.23 -2.52 8.38
N PHE A 5 18.36 -1.81 7.26
CA PHE A 5 17.57 -0.61 6.99
C PHE A 5 16.48 -0.90 5.96
N ILE A 6 15.23 -0.68 6.36
CA ILE A 6 14.07 -0.71 5.47
C ILE A 6 13.83 0.72 4.97
N ILE A 7 13.99 0.95 3.68
CA ILE A 7 13.78 2.28 3.07
C ILE A 7 12.43 2.30 2.39
N GLY A 8 11.53 3.08 2.96
CA GLY A 8 10.15 3.20 2.51
C GLY A 8 9.32 4.03 3.47
N PRO A 9 8.01 4.22 3.21
CA PRO A 9 7.15 4.95 4.12
C PRO A 9 7.08 4.26 5.49
N GLY A 10 7.01 5.06 6.52
CA GLY A 10 6.75 4.74 7.91
C GLY A 10 6.25 6.00 8.57
N PHE A 11 5.78 5.95 9.81
CA PHE A 11 5.25 7.12 10.51
C PHE A 11 6.14 8.38 10.30
N PRO A 12 5.58 9.57 10.07
CA PRO A 12 4.16 9.94 10.08
C PRO A 12 3.41 9.69 8.76
N LEU A 13 3.99 8.99 7.81
CA LEU A 13 3.31 8.65 6.56
C LEU A 13 2.31 7.51 6.78
N ARG A 14 1.13 7.61 6.13
CA ARG A 14 0.04 6.65 6.27
C ARG A 14 -0.09 5.69 5.11
N GLY A 15 -0.91 4.66 5.29
CA GLY A 15 -1.34 3.71 4.26
C GLY A 15 -0.63 2.36 4.31
N GLY A 16 -1.11 1.41 3.49
CA GLY A 16 -0.67 0.01 3.50
C GLY A 16 0.84 -0.20 3.41
N PRO A 17 1.59 0.52 2.55
CA PRO A 17 3.06 0.37 2.51
C PRO A 17 3.75 0.79 3.81
N ALA A 18 3.27 1.83 4.52
CA ALA A 18 3.84 2.26 5.80
C ALA A 18 3.59 1.19 6.87
N GLN A 19 2.35 0.76 7.02
CA GLN A 19 1.96 -0.31 7.93
C GLN A 19 2.78 -1.59 7.71
N PHE A 20 2.93 -1.99 6.44
CA PHE A 20 3.70 -3.17 6.10
C PHE A 20 5.18 -3.03 6.53
N ASN A 21 5.81 -1.89 6.24
CA ASN A 21 7.22 -1.66 6.59
C ASN A 21 7.43 -1.68 8.11
N GLU A 22 6.52 -1.10 8.88
CA GLU A 22 6.55 -1.10 10.33
C GLU A 22 6.42 -2.52 10.88
N ASN A 23 5.49 -3.33 10.35
CA ASN A 23 5.33 -4.72 10.75
C ASN A 23 6.56 -5.56 10.38
N LEU A 24 7.09 -5.39 9.17
CA LEU A 24 8.33 -6.06 8.76
C LEU A 24 9.50 -5.72 9.69
N CYS A 25 9.61 -4.45 10.08
CA CYS A 25 10.62 -4.00 11.04
C CYS A 25 10.46 -4.67 12.41
N ARG A 26 9.23 -4.74 12.93
CA ARG A 26 8.90 -5.43 14.20
C ARG A 26 9.25 -6.90 14.16
N GLU A 27 8.83 -7.59 13.11
CA GLU A 27 9.10 -9.03 12.97
C GLU A 27 10.60 -9.32 12.85
N MET A 28 11.35 -8.53 12.09
CA MET A 28 12.82 -8.67 12.05
C MET A 28 13.45 -8.44 13.42
N ASN A 29 12.99 -7.47 14.20
CA ASN A 29 13.49 -7.20 15.55
C ASN A 29 13.12 -8.35 16.51
N LYS A 30 11.93 -8.93 16.43
CA LYS A 30 11.55 -10.14 17.20
C LYS A 30 12.42 -11.34 16.85
N MET A 31 12.88 -11.45 15.60
CA MET A 31 13.82 -12.49 15.16
C MET A 31 15.27 -12.24 15.58
N GLY A 32 15.55 -11.18 16.35
CA GLY A 32 16.89 -10.86 16.87
C GLY A 32 17.76 -10.06 15.90
N HIS A 33 17.20 -9.42 14.88
CA HIS A 33 17.91 -8.46 14.02
C HIS A 33 17.85 -7.05 14.61
N ASP A 34 18.69 -6.12 14.13
CA ASP A 34 18.58 -4.67 14.36
C ASP A 34 17.97 -4.03 13.10
N ALA A 35 16.64 -4.07 13.01
CA ALA A 35 15.92 -3.48 11.90
C ALA A 35 15.43 -2.08 12.26
N GLN A 36 15.62 -1.12 11.32
CA GLN A 36 15.20 0.27 11.45
C GLN A 36 14.63 0.77 10.13
N ILE A 37 13.73 1.75 10.18
CA ILE A 37 13.12 2.33 8.98
C ILE A 37 13.79 3.66 8.64
N ILE A 38 14.09 3.90 7.35
CA ILE A 38 14.42 5.22 6.82
C ILE A 38 13.25 5.66 5.95
N SER A 39 12.44 6.57 6.50
CA SER A 39 11.24 7.11 5.89
C SER A 39 11.49 8.44 5.15
N TYR A 40 10.47 8.95 4.51
CA TYR A 40 10.53 10.17 3.71
C TYR A 40 10.18 11.40 4.54
N SER A 41 11.02 12.41 4.48
CA SER A 41 10.66 13.79 4.89
C SER A 41 9.80 14.48 3.82
N LEU A 42 9.94 14.06 2.56
CA LEU A 42 9.04 14.40 1.46
C LEU A 42 8.90 13.18 0.55
N GLN A 43 7.73 12.50 0.59
CA GLN A 43 7.46 11.34 -0.26
C GLN A 43 6.99 11.78 -1.65
N TYR A 44 5.97 12.63 -1.70
CA TYR A 44 5.46 13.25 -2.93
C TYR A 44 5.35 14.76 -2.75
N PRO A 45 5.71 15.57 -3.75
CA PRO A 45 5.26 16.95 -3.81
C PRO A 45 3.73 17.03 -3.72
N ASN A 46 3.18 18.01 -3.03
CA ASN A 46 1.74 18.11 -2.78
C ASN A 46 0.89 18.05 -4.05
N PHE A 47 1.38 18.66 -5.14
CA PHE A 47 0.67 18.68 -6.43
C PHE A 47 0.65 17.32 -7.16
N LEU A 48 1.47 16.35 -6.74
CA LEU A 48 1.49 14.99 -7.27
C LEU A 48 0.71 13.99 -6.40
N PHE A 49 0.35 14.40 -5.19
CA PHE A 49 -0.39 13.53 -4.29
C PHE A 49 -1.90 13.70 -4.51
N PRO A 50 -2.61 12.66 -4.93
CA PRO A 50 -4.02 12.78 -5.30
C PRO A 50 -4.99 12.76 -4.11
N GLY A 51 -4.53 12.40 -2.91
CA GLY A 51 -5.35 12.35 -1.70
C GLY A 51 -5.30 13.65 -0.88
N SER A 52 -6.09 13.71 0.19
CA SER A 52 -6.17 14.88 1.07
C SER A 52 -4.88 15.09 1.88
N SER A 53 -4.25 14.02 2.35
CA SER A 53 -3.01 14.06 3.13
C SER A 53 -2.19 12.79 2.94
N GLN A 54 -0.86 12.91 2.96
CA GLN A 54 0.07 11.78 3.00
C GLN A 54 0.34 11.33 4.44
N TYR A 55 -0.04 12.15 5.40
CA TYR A 55 0.33 12.01 6.80
C TYR A 55 -0.82 11.43 7.63
N GLU A 56 -0.44 10.66 8.64
CA GLU A 56 -1.35 10.20 9.68
C GLU A 56 -1.88 11.40 10.46
N THR A 57 -3.18 11.43 10.68
CA THR A 57 -3.86 12.51 11.40
C THR A 57 -4.28 12.08 12.81
N SER A 58 -4.23 10.79 13.09
CA SER A 58 -4.55 10.17 14.37
C SER A 58 -3.43 9.22 14.80
N GLY A 59 -3.21 9.10 16.09
CA GLY A 59 -2.20 8.19 16.63
C GLY A 59 -0.86 8.86 16.98
N SER A 60 -0.06 8.16 17.78
CA SER A 60 1.29 8.55 18.18
C SER A 60 2.35 7.79 17.40
N ALA A 61 3.55 8.37 17.33
CA ALA A 61 4.69 7.68 16.73
C ALA A 61 4.92 6.32 17.42
N PRO A 62 5.20 5.25 16.65
CA PRO A 62 5.61 3.98 17.23
C PRO A 62 6.85 4.16 18.12
N THR A 63 6.82 3.61 19.33
CA THR A 63 7.95 3.67 20.28
C THR A 63 8.79 2.40 20.28
N ASP A 64 8.29 1.35 19.67
CA ASP A 64 8.85 0.00 19.63
C ASP A 64 9.80 -0.24 18.45
N ILE A 65 9.82 0.67 17.47
CA ILE A 65 10.69 0.63 16.29
C ILE A 65 11.35 1.99 16.05
N LYS A 66 12.53 1.97 15.46
CA LYS A 66 13.25 3.20 15.13
C LYS A 66 12.96 3.65 13.72
N ILE A 67 12.45 4.87 13.57
CA ILE A 67 12.12 5.48 12.29
C ILE A 67 12.93 6.77 12.12
N HIS A 68 13.68 6.85 11.01
CA HIS A 68 14.44 8.02 10.61
C HIS A 68 13.74 8.69 9.43
N THR A 69 13.19 9.87 9.62
CA THR A 69 12.49 10.64 8.56
C THR A 69 13.50 11.51 7.82
N LEU A 70 14.17 10.96 6.79
CA LEU A 70 15.34 11.59 6.16
C LEU A 70 15.18 11.91 4.67
N ILE A 71 14.47 11.10 3.90
CA ILE A 71 14.52 11.13 2.44
C ILE A 71 13.60 12.19 1.87
N ASN A 72 14.16 13.10 1.09
CA ASN A 72 13.43 13.99 0.19
C ASN A 72 13.55 13.46 -1.24
N THR A 73 12.45 12.99 -1.83
CA THR A 73 12.43 12.25 -3.10
C THR A 73 12.83 13.07 -4.32
N ILE A 74 12.80 14.40 -4.23
CA ILE A 74 13.09 15.31 -5.33
C ILE A 74 14.39 16.12 -5.16
N ASN A 75 15.14 15.88 -4.06
CA ASN A 75 16.38 16.62 -3.77
C ASN A 75 17.63 15.73 -3.91
N PRO A 76 18.40 15.83 -5.01
CA PRO A 76 19.59 14.99 -5.20
C PRO A 76 20.69 15.19 -4.15
N PHE A 77 20.84 16.37 -3.57
CA PHE A 77 21.80 16.61 -2.49
C PHE A 77 21.43 15.88 -1.22
N ASN A 78 20.12 15.77 -0.94
CA ASN A 78 19.61 14.98 0.16
C ASN A 78 19.92 13.48 -0.05
N TRP A 79 19.80 12.94 -1.27
CA TRP A 79 20.11 11.53 -1.56
C TRP A 79 21.56 11.19 -1.24
N MET A 80 22.52 12.10 -1.52
CA MET A 80 23.92 11.93 -1.14
C MET A 80 24.12 11.94 0.37
N SER A 81 23.40 12.80 1.09
CA SER A 81 23.46 12.85 2.56
C SER A 81 22.91 11.58 3.20
N VAL A 82 21.79 11.09 2.69
CA VAL A 82 21.18 9.81 3.13
C VAL A 82 22.11 8.63 2.87
N ALA A 83 22.72 8.57 1.69
CA ALA A 83 23.69 7.51 1.38
C ALA A 83 24.92 7.55 2.31
N ARG A 84 25.43 8.75 2.66
CA ARG A 84 26.51 8.90 3.65
C ARG A 84 26.11 8.43 5.04
N PHE A 85 24.89 8.80 5.49
CA PHE A 85 24.32 8.32 6.75
C PHE A 85 24.29 6.79 6.79
N ILE A 86 23.71 6.15 5.77
CA ILE A 86 23.62 4.68 5.69
C ILE A 86 25.01 4.03 5.71
N LYS A 87 25.98 4.58 4.99
CA LYS A 87 27.37 4.07 4.99
C LYS A 87 28.03 4.18 6.36
N LYS A 88 27.78 5.27 7.09
CA LYS A 88 28.31 5.48 8.44
C LYS A 88 27.75 4.45 9.43
N GLU A 89 26.47 4.14 9.28
CA GLU A 89 25.74 3.18 10.11
C GLU A 89 26.12 1.71 9.83
N LYS A 90 26.75 1.44 8.68
CA LYS A 90 27.26 0.12 8.25
C LYS A 90 26.23 -1.02 8.39
N PRO A 91 24.99 -0.91 7.86
CA PRO A 91 24.08 -2.03 7.90
C PRO A 91 24.58 -3.19 7.02
N ASP A 92 24.16 -4.41 7.33
CA ASP A 92 24.40 -5.58 6.48
C ASP A 92 23.52 -5.53 5.24
N PHE A 93 22.26 -5.09 5.43
CA PHE A 93 21.27 -5.04 4.38
C PHE A 93 20.55 -3.68 4.34
N VAL A 94 20.24 -3.25 3.13
CA VAL A 94 19.30 -2.17 2.83
C VAL A 94 18.21 -2.74 1.95
N ILE A 95 16.95 -2.65 2.39
CA ILE A 95 15.76 -3.13 1.67
C ILE A 95 14.95 -1.94 1.22
N PHE A 96 14.94 -1.66 -0.08
CA PHE A 96 14.09 -0.63 -0.66
C PHE A 96 12.67 -1.16 -0.88
N ARG A 97 11.66 -0.47 -0.35
CA ARG A 97 10.28 -0.66 -0.79
C ARG A 97 10.06 0.08 -2.11
N TYR A 98 9.65 -0.64 -3.16
CA TYR A 98 9.48 -0.07 -4.50
C TYR A 98 8.10 -0.43 -5.06
N TRP A 99 7.31 0.60 -5.39
CA TRP A 99 5.95 0.41 -5.94
C TRP A 99 5.62 1.36 -7.10
N LEU A 100 6.46 2.39 -7.35
CA LEU A 100 6.21 3.38 -8.39
C LEU A 100 7.51 3.86 -9.02
N PRO A 101 7.61 3.94 -10.37
CA PRO A 101 8.81 4.40 -11.07
C PRO A 101 9.32 5.78 -10.68
N PHE A 102 8.43 6.67 -10.20
CA PHE A 102 8.77 7.98 -9.65
C PHE A 102 9.93 7.94 -8.63
N PHE A 103 10.00 6.89 -7.82
CA PHE A 103 11.08 6.72 -6.84
C PHE A 103 12.39 6.25 -7.44
N GLY A 104 12.39 5.84 -8.72
CA GLY A 104 13.53 5.25 -9.39
C GLY A 104 14.79 6.11 -9.34
N PRO A 105 14.78 7.39 -9.70
CA PRO A 105 15.93 8.30 -9.61
C PRO A 105 16.50 8.41 -8.19
N CYS A 106 15.63 8.64 -7.21
CA CYS A 106 16.01 8.80 -5.80
C CYS A 106 16.63 7.51 -5.24
N LEU A 107 15.86 6.44 -5.21
CA LEU A 107 16.30 5.16 -4.61
C LEU A 107 17.43 4.53 -5.39
N GLY A 108 17.44 4.65 -6.72
CA GLY A 108 18.50 4.16 -7.58
C GLY A 108 19.83 4.89 -7.32
N THR A 109 19.80 6.21 -7.09
CA THR A 109 21.01 6.98 -6.75
C THR A 109 21.52 6.61 -5.37
N ILE A 110 20.64 6.59 -4.35
CA ILE A 110 21.00 6.18 -2.99
C ILE A 110 21.62 4.77 -3.03
N GLY A 111 20.99 3.81 -3.70
CA GLY A 111 21.48 2.43 -3.78
C GLY A 111 22.85 2.31 -4.46
N LYS A 112 23.07 3.01 -5.57
CA LYS A 112 24.39 3.04 -6.24
C LYS A 112 25.47 3.65 -5.37
N LEU A 113 25.15 4.73 -4.66
CA LEU A 113 26.11 5.37 -3.75
C LEU A 113 26.44 4.47 -2.57
N ILE A 114 25.46 3.76 -2.00
CA ILE A 114 25.69 2.81 -0.90
C ILE A 114 26.60 1.67 -1.35
N ARG A 115 26.35 1.09 -2.52
CA ARG A 115 27.13 -0.02 -3.06
C ARG A 115 28.59 0.32 -3.33
N LYS A 116 28.88 1.59 -3.63
CA LYS A 116 30.25 2.02 -3.94
C LYS A 116 31.14 1.92 -2.70
N ASN A 117 32.16 1.05 -2.76
CA ASN A 117 33.17 0.84 -1.72
C ASN A 117 32.59 0.37 -0.37
N THR A 118 31.53 -0.47 -0.40
CA THR A 118 30.98 -1.15 0.79
C THR A 118 30.54 -2.57 0.47
N ASN A 119 30.35 -3.38 1.52
CA ASN A 119 29.80 -4.74 1.43
C ASN A 119 28.28 -4.78 1.66
N ILE A 120 27.63 -3.63 1.84
CA ILE A 120 26.19 -3.51 2.11
C ILE A 120 25.39 -4.16 0.97
N LYS A 121 24.52 -5.08 1.31
CA LYS A 121 23.63 -5.72 0.33
C LYS A 121 22.38 -4.89 0.14
N VAL A 122 22.12 -4.49 -1.08
CA VAL A 122 20.96 -3.69 -1.45
C VAL A 122 19.91 -4.60 -2.10
N LEU A 123 18.76 -4.74 -1.47
CA LEU A 123 17.63 -5.52 -1.92
C LEU A 123 16.45 -4.61 -2.26
N ALA A 124 15.55 -5.07 -3.11
CA ALA A 124 14.29 -4.40 -3.39
C ALA A 124 13.11 -5.30 -3.03
N LEU A 125 12.23 -4.85 -2.16
CA LEU A 125 10.92 -5.42 -1.93
C LEU A 125 9.94 -4.69 -2.86
N THR A 126 9.49 -5.38 -3.91
CA THR A 126 8.75 -4.77 -5.01
C THR A 126 7.27 -5.15 -4.97
N ASP A 127 6.41 -4.14 -4.84
CA ASP A 127 4.95 -4.30 -4.97
C ASP A 127 4.53 -4.31 -6.43
N ASN A 128 5.09 -3.36 -7.20
CA ASN A 128 4.91 -3.22 -8.63
C ASN A 128 6.20 -2.72 -9.26
N ILE A 129 6.63 -3.35 -10.35
CA ILE A 129 7.78 -2.89 -11.13
C ILE A 129 7.33 -2.27 -12.46
N ILE A 130 6.19 -2.70 -12.96
CA ILE A 130 5.44 -2.09 -14.05
C ILE A 130 4.21 -1.42 -13.43
N PRO A 131 4.04 -0.10 -13.55
CA PRO A 131 2.90 0.59 -12.96
C PRO A 131 1.59 0.24 -13.69
N HIS A 132 0.47 0.23 -12.95
CA HIS A 132 -0.87 0.02 -13.54
C HIS A 132 -1.27 1.14 -14.50
N GLU A 133 -0.83 2.36 -14.21
CA GLU A 133 -1.01 3.56 -15.03
C GLU A 133 0.35 3.97 -15.58
N LYS A 134 0.59 3.75 -16.87
CA LYS A 134 1.87 4.03 -17.51
C LYS A 134 2.07 5.52 -17.76
N ARG A 135 3.27 6.03 -17.47
CA ARG A 135 3.70 7.42 -17.72
C ARG A 135 5.00 7.46 -18.49
N VAL A 136 5.23 8.59 -19.15
CA VAL A 136 6.53 8.87 -19.80
C VAL A 136 7.63 8.86 -18.71
N GLY A 137 8.72 8.13 -18.96
CA GLY A 137 9.82 8.00 -17.99
C GLY A 137 9.79 6.77 -17.08
N ASP A 138 8.67 6.06 -16.98
CA ASP A 138 8.55 4.90 -16.08
C ASP A 138 9.61 3.82 -16.36
N LYS A 139 9.75 3.42 -17.62
CA LYS A 139 10.69 2.37 -18.01
C LYS A 139 12.16 2.73 -17.73
N PRO A 140 12.70 3.90 -18.12
CA PRO A 140 14.07 4.28 -17.78
C PRO A 140 14.29 4.47 -16.27
N PHE A 141 13.34 5.02 -15.51
CA PHE A 141 13.46 5.19 -14.08
C PHE A 141 13.50 3.86 -13.34
N THR A 142 12.62 2.92 -13.71
CA THR A 142 12.64 1.55 -13.18
C THR A 142 13.96 0.85 -13.54
N LYS A 143 14.41 0.95 -14.79
CA LYS A 143 15.69 0.36 -15.22
C LYS A 143 16.90 0.93 -14.46
N TYR A 144 16.85 2.23 -14.15
CA TYR A 144 17.88 2.89 -13.35
C TYR A 144 17.92 2.35 -11.91
N PHE A 145 16.76 2.19 -11.27
CA PHE A 145 16.62 1.64 -9.94
C PHE A 145 17.08 0.17 -9.86
N VAL A 146 16.58 -0.66 -10.75
CA VAL A 146 16.89 -2.10 -10.78
C VAL A 146 18.39 -2.36 -10.82
N LYS A 147 19.14 -1.56 -11.59
CA LYS A 147 20.62 -1.63 -11.64
C LYS A 147 21.32 -1.33 -10.32
N ALA A 148 20.64 -0.69 -9.36
CA ALA A 148 21.18 -0.41 -8.04
C ALA A 148 20.99 -1.56 -7.05
N CYS A 149 20.16 -2.54 -7.37
CA CYS A 149 19.83 -3.65 -6.48
C CYS A 149 20.72 -4.87 -6.72
N HIS A 150 20.98 -5.66 -5.67
CA HIS A 150 21.65 -6.95 -5.75
C HIS A 150 20.65 -8.10 -5.91
N GLY A 151 19.41 -7.92 -5.47
CA GLY A 151 18.36 -8.92 -5.54
C GLY A 151 16.99 -8.34 -5.26
N PHE A 152 15.96 -9.15 -5.48
CA PHE A 152 14.56 -8.72 -5.44
C PHE A 152 13.71 -9.69 -4.64
N ILE A 153 12.82 -9.13 -3.83
CA ILE A 153 11.76 -9.84 -3.13
C ILE A 153 10.44 -9.36 -3.71
N THR A 154 9.57 -10.27 -4.10
CA THR A 154 8.27 -9.95 -4.68
C THR A 154 7.16 -10.69 -3.95
N MET A 155 6.02 -10.07 -3.81
CA MET A 155 4.86 -10.67 -3.15
C MET A 155 3.79 -11.14 -4.14
N SER A 156 4.08 -11.04 -5.45
CA SER A 156 3.21 -11.50 -6.54
C SER A 156 4.03 -12.23 -7.60
N LYS A 157 3.49 -13.33 -8.13
CA LYS A 157 4.10 -14.06 -9.25
C LYS A 157 4.17 -13.21 -10.53
N ALA A 158 3.20 -12.30 -10.73
CA ALA A 158 3.22 -11.37 -11.85
C ALA A 158 4.45 -10.45 -11.75
N VAL A 159 4.65 -9.79 -10.60
CA VAL A 159 5.82 -8.91 -10.37
C VAL A 159 7.13 -9.70 -10.42
N PHE A 160 7.15 -10.94 -9.93
CA PHE A 160 8.32 -11.81 -10.06
C PHE A 160 8.74 -12.02 -11.52
N ASN A 161 7.78 -12.23 -12.42
CA ASN A 161 8.03 -12.37 -13.83
C ASN A 161 8.43 -11.02 -14.48
N ASP A 162 7.76 -9.93 -14.09
CA ASP A 162 8.01 -8.59 -14.63
C ASP A 162 9.43 -8.08 -14.38
N ILE A 163 10.10 -8.51 -13.30
CA ILE A 163 11.51 -8.16 -13.04
C ILE A 163 12.40 -8.55 -14.22
N SER A 164 12.13 -9.69 -14.85
CA SER A 164 12.91 -10.18 -16.00
C SER A 164 12.87 -9.25 -17.22
N VAL A 165 11.86 -8.38 -17.32
CA VAL A 165 11.77 -7.34 -18.37
C VAL A 165 12.86 -6.28 -18.21
N PHE A 166 13.32 -6.07 -16.98
CA PHE A 166 14.30 -5.00 -16.65
C PHE A 166 15.71 -5.53 -16.42
N THR A 167 15.84 -6.76 -15.91
CA THR A 167 17.12 -7.38 -15.62
C THR A 167 17.04 -8.90 -15.72
N PRO A 168 17.98 -9.55 -16.44
CA PRO A 168 18.11 -11.00 -16.47
C PRO A 168 18.83 -11.45 -15.18
N THR A 169 18.10 -11.59 -14.07
CA THR A 169 18.67 -12.03 -12.79
C THR A 169 17.92 -13.24 -12.25
N ASP A 170 18.67 -14.16 -11.66
CA ASP A 170 18.20 -15.27 -10.83
C ASP A 170 18.05 -14.89 -9.36
N LYS A 171 18.63 -13.73 -8.94
CA LYS A 171 18.57 -13.21 -7.58
C LYS A 171 17.24 -12.54 -7.27
N LYS A 172 16.16 -13.30 -7.45
CA LYS A 172 14.80 -12.87 -7.12
C LYS A 172 14.06 -14.01 -6.43
N VAL A 173 13.25 -13.65 -5.42
CA VAL A 173 12.45 -14.59 -4.66
C VAL A 173 11.00 -14.14 -4.63
N TYR A 174 10.10 -15.09 -4.74
CA TYR A 174 8.68 -14.90 -4.49
C TYR A 174 8.38 -15.30 -3.04
N SER A 175 7.86 -14.35 -2.28
CA SER A 175 7.33 -14.56 -0.93
C SER A 175 5.89 -14.03 -0.93
N PRO A 176 4.87 -14.87 -0.72
CA PRO A 176 3.49 -14.42 -0.73
C PRO A 176 3.25 -13.26 0.23
N HIS A 177 2.30 -12.41 -0.12
CA HIS A 177 1.90 -11.31 0.76
C HIS A 177 1.40 -11.89 2.11
N PRO A 178 1.93 -11.46 3.25
CA PRO A 178 1.47 -11.94 4.54
C PRO A 178 0.03 -11.50 4.81
N MET A 179 -0.68 -12.25 5.64
CA MET A 179 -1.95 -11.80 6.21
C MET A 179 -1.72 -10.61 7.15
N TYR A 180 -2.69 -9.73 7.23
CA TYR A 180 -2.63 -8.57 8.13
C TYR A 180 -3.41 -8.86 9.40
N GLU A 181 -2.68 -9.10 10.49
CA GLU A 181 -3.24 -9.26 11.85
C GLU A 181 -3.23 -7.93 12.63
N THR A 182 -2.93 -6.82 11.97
CA THR A 182 -2.55 -5.56 12.61
C THR A 182 -3.68 -4.56 12.78
N TYR A 183 -4.88 -4.91 12.32
CA TYR A 183 -6.06 -4.03 12.44
C TYR A 183 -6.94 -4.36 13.66
N GLY A 184 -6.41 -5.16 14.59
CA GLY A 184 -7.07 -5.57 15.82
C GLY A 184 -7.85 -6.90 15.67
N GLU A 185 -8.30 -7.41 16.80
CA GLU A 185 -9.05 -8.66 16.87
C GLU A 185 -10.42 -8.54 16.20
N LYS A 186 -10.96 -9.69 15.77
CA LYS A 186 -12.31 -9.77 15.23
C LYS A 186 -13.33 -9.30 16.27
N VAL A 187 -14.32 -8.59 15.79
CA VAL A 187 -15.51 -8.22 16.57
C VAL A 187 -16.73 -8.94 16.00
N SER A 188 -17.80 -9.01 16.77
CA SER A 188 -19.05 -9.59 16.25
C SER A 188 -19.62 -8.73 15.12
N LYS A 189 -20.33 -9.39 14.18
CA LYS A 189 -21.00 -8.68 13.08
C LYS A 189 -22.00 -7.65 13.59
N GLU A 190 -22.67 -7.94 14.71
CA GLU A 190 -23.63 -7.04 15.34
C GLU A 190 -22.95 -5.77 15.89
N GLU A 191 -21.84 -5.95 16.60
CA GLU A 191 -21.02 -4.83 17.11
C GLU A 191 -20.50 -3.97 15.96
N ALA A 192 -19.95 -4.60 14.93
CA ALA A 192 -19.42 -3.92 13.76
C ALA A 192 -20.50 -3.11 13.01
N ARG A 193 -21.68 -3.69 12.80
CA ARG A 193 -22.81 -3.01 12.16
C ARG A 193 -23.35 -1.87 13.00
N LYS A 194 -23.45 -2.04 14.30
CA LYS A 194 -23.83 -0.97 15.24
C LYS A 194 -22.83 0.19 15.18
N LYS A 195 -21.51 -0.10 15.21
CA LYS A 195 -20.45 0.91 15.12
C LYS A 195 -20.53 1.72 13.83
N LEU A 196 -20.87 1.06 12.70
CA LEU A 196 -20.97 1.68 11.37
C LEU A 196 -22.38 2.20 11.02
N ASN A 197 -23.33 2.11 11.94
CA ASN A 197 -24.71 2.54 11.72
C ASN A 197 -25.41 1.79 10.56
N LEU A 198 -25.11 0.49 10.39
CA LEU A 198 -25.67 -0.37 9.37
C LEU A 198 -26.85 -1.18 9.89
N ASN A 199 -27.88 -1.40 9.05
CA ASN A 199 -29.02 -2.22 9.42
C ASN A 199 -28.60 -3.70 9.59
N PRO A 200 -28.93 -4.35 10.74
CA PRO A 200 -28.56 -5.74 10.99
C PRO A 200 -29.14 -6.75 10.01
N ASN A 201 -30.25 -6.40 9.34
CA ASN A 201 -30.93 -7.30 8.37
C ASN A 201 -30.42 -7.16 6.92
N ASP A 202 -29.60 -6.15 6.65
CA ASP A 202 -29.04 -5.96 5.30
C ASP A 202 -27.91 -6.96 5.01
N LYS A 203 -27.76 -7.34 3.74
CA LYS A 203 -26.59 -8.05 3.22
C LYS A 203 -25.60 -7.03 2.71
N ILE A 204 -24.43 -7.00 3.32
CA ILE A 204 -23.43 -5.96 3.06
C ILE A 204 -22.35 -6.47 2.14
N ILE A 205 -22.24 -5.85 0.96
CA ILE A 205 -21.06 -5.95 0.09
C ILE A 205 -20.12 -4.80 0.47
N LEU A 206 -18.86 -5.10 0.75
CA LEU A 206 -17.83 -4.11 1.05
C LEU A 206 -16.92 -3.89 -0.15
N PHE A 207 -16.75 -2.64 -0.56
CA PHE A 207 -15.66 -2.17 -1.42
C PHE A 207 -14.72 -1.30 -0.58
N PHE A 208 -13.46 -1.73 -0.41
CA PHE A 208 -12.57 -1.12 0.57
C PHE A 208 -11.27 -0.58 -0.01
N GLY A 209 -10.76 0.51 0.59
CA GLY A 209 -9.46 1.13 0.36
C GLY A 209 -9.52 2.29 -0.64
N LEU A 210 -8.35 2.86 -0.99
CA LEU A 210 -8.27 4.04 -1.86
C LEU A 210 -9.02 3.81 -3.17
N ILE A 211 -9.93 4.72 -3.53
CA ILE A 211 -10.78 4.57 -4.71
C ILE A 211 -10.06 5.16 -5.92
N ARG A 212 -9.80 4.29 -6.89
CA ARG A 212 -9.12 4.57 -8.16
C ARG A 212 -9.75 3.78 -9.28
N LYS A 213 -9.72 4.31 -10.49
CA LYS A 213 -10.35 3.75 -11.70
C LYS A 213 -9.99 2.27 -11.93
N TYR A 214 -8.72 1.89 -11.71
CA TYR A 214 -8.28 0.50 -11.90
C TYR A 214 -8.95 -0.49 -10.93
N LYS A 215 -9.47 -0.03 -9.78
CA LYS A 215 -10.18 -0.88 -8.81
C LYS A 215 -11.63 -1.20 -9.22
N GLY A 216 -12.17 -0.50 -10.22
CA GLY A 216 -13.42 -0.86 -10.86
C GLY A 216 -14.67 -0.68 -10.00
N LEU A 217 -14.74 0.38 -9.16
CA LEU A 217 -15.96 0.69 -8.41
C LEU A 217 -17.16 0.94 -9.36
N ASP A 218 -16.92 1.55 -10.51
CA ASP A 218 -17.93 1.74 -11.55
C ASP A 218 -18.52 0.40 -12.05
N ILE A 219 -17.69 -0.64 -12.24
CA ILE A 219 -18.15 -2.00 -12.60
C ILE A 219 -19.08 -2.55 -11.51
N LEU A 220 -18.70 -2.37 -10.24
CA LEU A 220 -19.53 -2.83 -9.12
C LEU A 220 -20.85 -2.07 -9.03
N LEU A 221 -20.83 -0.75 -9.24
CA LEU A 221 -22.05 0.08 -9.26
C LEU A 221 -23.00 -0.32 -10.41
N GLU A 222 -22.48 -0.59 -11.61
CA GLU A 222 -23.30 -1.11 -12.72
C GLU A 222 -23.86 -2.50 -12.36
N ALA A 223 -23.12 -3.36 -11.70
CA ALA A 223 -23.61 -4.66 -11.22
C ALA A 223 -24.74 -4.51 -10.17
N MET A 224 -24.62 -3.51 -9.27
CA MET A 224 -25.67 -3.21 -8.29
C MET A 224 -26.99 -2.77 -8.93
N ALA A 225 -26.97 -2.32 -10.18
CA ALA A 225 -28.16 -1.94 -10.94
C ALA A 225 -29.01 -3.14 -11.39
N ASN A 226 -28.55 -4.37 -11.22
CA ASN A 226 -29.32 -5.57 -11.55
C ASN A 226 -30.62 -5.63 -10.74
N ASP A 227 -31.75 -5.91 -11.39
CA ASP A 227 -33.08 -5.90 -10.78
C ASP A 227 -33.21 -6.83 -9.56
N LYS A 228 -32.53 -7.99 -9.57
CA LYS A 228 -32.54 -8.92 -8.43
C LYS A 228 -31.87 -8.30 -7.22
N ILE A 229 -30.76 -7.55 -7.43
CA ILE A 229 -30.05 -6.86 -6.35
C ILE A 229 -30.86 -5.65 -5.86
N LYS A 230 -31.42 -4.87 -6.76
CA LYS A 230 -32.26 -3.69 -6.42
C LYS A 230 -33.47 -4.07 -5.57
N LYS A 231 -34.10 -5.21 -5.83
CA LYS A 231 -35.26 -5.73 -5.09
C LYS A 231 -34.90 -6.46 -3.79
N SER A 232 -33.64 -6.74 -3.55
CA SER A 232 -33.16 -7.45 -2.34
C SER A 232 -32.79 -6.47 -1.21
N ASN A 233 -32.40 -7.01 -0.05
CA ASN A 233 -31.82 -6.25 1.07
C ASN A 233 -30.29 -6.08 0.96
N ILE A 234 -29.71 -6.27 -0.23
CA ILE A 234 -28.28 -6.06 -0.46
C ILE A 234 -27.96 -4.57 -0.48
N LYS A 235 -26.93 -4.16 0.26
CA LYS A 235 -26.35 -2.82 0.26
C LYS A 235 -24.87 -2.88 -0.09
N LEU A 236 -24.35 -1.86 -0.73
CA LEU A 236 -22.93 -1.66 -0.99
C LEU A 236 -22.39 -0.59 -0.04
N VAL A 237 -21.41 -0.96 0.77
CA VAL A 237 -20.60 -0.01 1.56
C VAL A 237 -19.30 0.23 0.80
N VAL A 238 -19.07 1.48 0.43
CA VAL A 238 -17.82 1.96 -0.20
C VAL A 238 -17.04 2.72 0.85
N ALA A 239 -15.95 2.11 1.33
CA ALA A 239 -15.14 2.65 2.41
C ALA A 239 -13.72 2.98 1.94
N GLY A 240 -13.38 4.27 1.92
CA GLY A 240 -12.06 4.76 1.54
C GLY A 240 -12.08 6.10 0.82
N GLU A 241 -10.92 6.73 0.79
CA GLU A 241 -10.72 8.03 0.19
C GLU A 241 -10.68 7.96 -1.34
N PHE A 242 -11.35 8.90 -2.01
CA PHE A 242 -11.27 9.05 -3.46
C PHE A 242 -9.96 9.72 -3.86
N TYR A 243 -9.20 9.06 -4.72
CA TYR A 243 -7.97 9.57 -5.33
C TYR A 243 -8.20 10.04 -6.78
N GLU A 244 -9.46 10.23 -7.13
CA GLU A 244 -9.94 10.75 -8.41
C GLU A 244 -11.31 11.41 -8.23
N ASP A 245 -11.86 12.00 -9.28
CA ASP A 245 -13.16 12.64 -9.24
C ASP A 245 -14.26 11.63 -8.85
N LYS A 246 -15.07 12.01 -7.88
CA LYS A 246 -16.20 11.21 -7.39
C LYS A 246 -17.43 11.31 -8.30
N GLN A 247 -17.55 12.37 -9.09
CA GLN A 247 -18.75 12.67 -9.85
C GLN A 247 -19.19 11.54 -10.80
N PRO A 248 -18.29 10.88 -11.56
CA PRO A 248 -18.68 9.78 -12.43
C PRO A 248 -19.39 8.62 -11.69
N TYR A 249 -19.04 8.37 -10.45
CA TYR A 249 -19.67 7.35 -9.62
C TYR A 249 -21.05 7.78 -9.13
N LEU A 250 -21.20 9.06 -8.76
CA LEU A 250 -22.50 9.63 -8.40
C LEU A 250 -23.48 9.63 -9.58
N ASP A 251 -22.99 9.88 -10.79
CA ASP A 251 -23.79 9.84 -12.01
C ASP A 251 -24.34 8.43 -12.29
N ILE A 252 -23.52 7.38 -12.07
CA ILE A 252 -23.99 5.98 -12.20
C ILE A 252 -25.08 5.69 -11.16
N ILE A 253 -24.90 6.12 -9.92
CA ILE A 253 -25.86 5.94 -8.84
C ILE A 253 -27.19 6.63 -9.18
N ALA A 254 -27.14 7.88 -9.66
CA ALA A 254 -28.30 8.65 -10.06
C ALA A 254 -29.02 8.00 -11.25
N LYS A 255 -28.28 7.63 -12.30
CA LYS A 255 -28.79 6.97 -13.50
C LYS A 255 -29.58 5.71 -13.18
N HIS A 256 -29.13 4.93 -12.21
CA HIS A 256 -29.73 3.64 -11.89
C HIS A 256 -30.64 3.66 -10.64
N GLY A 257 -30.82 4.81 -9.99
CA GLY A 257 -31.63 4.91 -8.77
C GLY A 257 -31.09 4.07 -7.61
N LEU A 258 -29.77 4.16 -7.33
CA LEU A 258 -29.08 3.35 -6.33
C LEU A 258 -28.81 4.11 -5.01
N GLN A 259 -29.42 5.30 -4.81
CA GLN A 259 -29.17 6.16 -3.65
C GLN A 259 -29.37 5.42 -2.32
N ASP A 260 -30.42 4.59 -2.24
CA ASP A 260 -30.72 3.80 -1.04
C ASP A 260 -29.93 2.48 -0.96
N LYS A 261 -29.11 2.15 -1.96
CA LYS A 261 -28.33 0.91 -2.04
C LYS A 261 -26.85 1.10 -1.75
N VAL A 262 -26.34 2.33 -1.87
CA VAL A 262 -24.91 2.62 -1.75
C VAL A 262 -24.65 3.57 -0.59
N ILE A 263 -23.79 3.14 0.33
CA ILE A 263 -23.38 3.89 1.51
C ILE A 263 -21.92 4.27 1.32
N PHE A 264 -21.62 5.56 1.32
CA PHE A 264 -20.25 6.07 1.18
C PHE A 264 -19.65 6.49 2.52
N HIS A 265 -18.49 5.91 2.85
CA HIS A 265 -17.58 6.43 3.86
C HIS A 265 -16.32 6.93 3.14
N SER A 266 -16.40 8.15 2.59
CA SER A 266 -15.46 8.73 1.62
C SER A 266 -14.22 9.37 2.26
N GLN A 267 -13.82 8.95 3.46
CA GLN A 267 -12.61 9.39 4.15
C GLN A 267 -11.56 8.26 4.21
N PHE A 268 -10.34 8.63 4.57
CA PHE A 268 -9.37 7.63 4.98
C PHE A 268 -9.90 6.89 6.22
N ILE A 269 -9.88 5.56 6.18
CA ILE A 269 -10.34 4.73 7.28
C ILE A 269 -9.15 4.51 8.24
N PRO A 270 -9.22 4.97 9.49
CA PRO A 270 -8.20 4.72 10.50
C PRO A 270 -7.96 3.22 10.71
N ASN A 271 -6.73 2.86 11.05
CA ASN A 271 -6.35 1.44 11.20
C ASN A 271 -7.21 0.71 12.24
N GLU A 272 -7.55 1.35 13.34
CA GLU A 272 -8.41 0.84 14.40
C GLU A 272 -9.86 0.57 13.98
N ASP A 273 -10.34 1.26 12.93
CA ASP A 273 -11.69 1.10 12.41
C ASP A 273 -11.80 0.07 11.27
N VAL A 274 -10.69 -0.32 10.64
CA VAL A 274 -10.68 -1.26 9.51
C VAL A 274 -11.44 -2.55 9.84
N ARG A 275 -11.20 -3.13 11.01
CA ARG A 275 -11.85 -4.37 11.46
C ARG A 275 -13.38 -4.31 11.42
N TYR A 276 -13.97 -3.17 11.75
CA TYR A 276 -15.43 -3.02 11.77
C TYR A 276 -16.03 -3.15 10.36
N TYR A 277 -15.36 -2.63 9.34
CA TYR A 277 -15.83 -2.74 7.94
C TYR A 277 -15.84 -4.19 7.45
N PHE A 278 -14.76 -4.92 7.74
CA PHE A 278 -14.66 -6.31 7.32
C PHE A 278 -15.59 -7.22 8.13
N CYS A 279 -15.64 -7.07 9.45
CA CYS A 279 -16.54 -7.85 10.31
C CYS A 279 -18.04 -7.55 10.05
N ALA A 280 -18.41 -6.34 9.61
CA ALA A 280 -19.78 -5.98 9.27
C ALA A 280 -20.26 -6.59 7.95
N SER A 281 -19.33 -6.90 7.04
CA SER A 281 -19.63 -7.33 5.67
C SER A 281 -20.01 -8.80 5.56
N ASP A 282 -20.76 -9.14 4.51
CA ASP A 282 -21.06 -10.52 4.11
C ASP A 282 -20.21 -10.93 2.90
N LEU A 283 -19.68 -9.95 2.15
CA LEU A 283 -18.84 -10.16 0.98
C LEU A 283 -17.91 -8.96 0.80
N VAL A 284 -16.64 -9.21 0.49
CA VAL A 284 -15.69 -8.19 0.03
C VAL A 284 -15.58 -8.25 -1.48
N ALA A 285 -15.95 -7.17 -2.16
CA ALA A 285 -15.91 -7.09 -3.62
C ALA A 285 -14.64 -6.41 -4.12
N GLN A 286 -13.95 -7.05 -5.05
CA GLN A 286 -12.74 -6.56 -5.70
C GLN A 286 -12.89 -6.67 -7.23
N THR A 287 -13.53 -5.69 -7.84
CA THR A 287 -13.82 -5.63 -9.27
C THR A 287 -12.67 -5.03 -10.09
N TYR A 288 -11.43 -5.30 -9.67
CA TYR A 288 -10.23 -4.69 -10.24
C TYR A 288 -10.06 -5.01 -11.72
N ARG A 289 -9.82 -3.98 -12.54
CA ARG A 289 -9.43 -4.13 -13.94
C ARG A 289 -8.02 -4.67 -14.09
N ASN A 290 -7.16 -4.31 -13.14
CA ASN A 290 -5.76 -4.70 -13.15
C ASN A 290 -5.25 -4.78 -11.71
N ALA A 291 -4.71 -5.92 -11.30
CA ALA A 291 -4.12 -6.08 -9.98
C ALA A 291 -2.93 -7.04 -10.05
N THR A 292 -1.88 -6.73 -9.33
CA THR A 292 -0.73 -7.60 -9.10
C THR A 292 -0.81 -8.25 -7.73
N ASN A 293 -1.26 -7.49 -6.75
CA ASN A 293 -1.46 -7.91 -5.38
C ASN A 293 -2.43 -6.93 -4.68
N SER A 294 -3.19 -7.39 -3.70
CA SER A 294 -4.09 -6.54 -2.93
C SER A 294 -4.04 -6.87 -1.44
N GLY A 295 -3.59 -5.90 -0.63
CA GLY A 295 -3.67 -6.01 0.82
C GLY A 295 -5.10 -6.22 1.33
N VAL A 296 -6.10 -5.69 0.61
CA VAL A 296 -7.53 -5.87 0.95
C VAL A 296 -7.93 -7.34 0.95
N THR A 297 -7.39 -8.15 0.03
CA THR A 297 -7.62 -9.60 0.01
C THR A 297 -7.12 -10.26 1.30
N MET A 298 -5.91 -9.89 1.73
CA MET A 298 -5.30 -10.46 2.94
C MET A 298 -6.04 -10.05 4.22
N VAL A 299 -6.54 -8.82 4.27
CA VAL A 299 -7.41 -8.36 5.36
C VAL A 299 -8.74 -9.10 5.34
N GLY A 300 -9.33 -9.29 4.16
CA GLY A 300 -10.56 -10.08 4.00
C GLY A 300 -10.41 -11.49 4.56
N TYR A 301 -9.37 -12.21 4.19
CA TYR A 301 -9.11 -13.56 4.70
C TYR A 301 -8.87 -13.64 6.22
N TYR A 302 -8.31 -12.58 6.80
CA TYR A 302 -8.10 -12.54 8.25
C TYR A 302 -9.43 -12.38 9.02
N TYR A 303 -10.38 -11.60 8.47
CA TYR A 303 -11.67 -11.32 9.11
C TYR A 303 -12.82 -12.24 8.65
N GLU A 304 -12.57 -13.20 7.75
CA GLU A 304 -13.55 -14.19 7.26
C GLU A 304 -14.14 -15.14 8.32
#